data_a1b2fedb2eba9ed4f82291d966488100
#
_entry.id   a1b2fedb2eba9ed4f82291d966488100
#
_cell.length_a   1.000
_cell.length_b   1.000
_cell.length_c   1.000
_cell.angle_alpha   90.00
_cell.angle_beta   90.00
_cell.angle_gamma   90.00
#
_symmetry.space_group_name_H-M   'P 1'
#
loop_
_entity.id
_entity.type
_entity.pdbx_description
1 polymer ?
#
loop_
_entity_poly.entity_id
_entity_poly.type
_entity_poly.pdbx_seq_one_letter_code
_entity_poly.pdbx_strand_id
1 'polypeptide(L)'
;KANRNVQWDEDSVEYMLANPVRIAYVLVVHGRASRQLQRMFKAIYHKDHFYYIHVDKRSNYLHRQVLQFAQQYDNVRVTPWRMATIWGGASLLSTYLQSMRDLLEMADWPWDFFINLSAADYPIR
;
A
#
# COMPACT_ATOMS: atom_id res chain seq x y z
N LYS A 1 -4.09 -18.25 -4.81
CA LYS A 1 -4.50 -18.40 -6.02
C LYS A 1 -5.94 -18.17 -6.22
N ALA A 2 -6.24 -17.41 -7.18
CA ALA A 2 -7.61 -17.09 -7.40
C ALA A 2 -8.35 -18.25 -8.00
N ASN A 3 -9.56 -18.43 -7.54
CA ASN A 3 -10.45 -19.38 -8.11
C ASN A 3 -11.59 -18.61 -8.76
N ARG A 4 -11.60 -18.60 -10.06
CA ARG A 4 -12.54 -17.78 -10.77
C ARG A 4 -13.96 -18.28 -10.73
N ASN A 5 -14.12 -19.52 -10.32
CA ASN A 5 -15.45 -20.11 -10.31
C ASN A 5 -15.95 -20.34 -8.91
N VAL A 6 -15.53 -19.50 -8.01
CA VAL A 6 -15.99 -19.59 -6.64
C VAL A 6 -17.49 -19.36 -6.57
N GLN A 7 -18.16 -20.25 -5.90
CA GLN A 7 -19.55 -20.12 -5.62
C GLN A 7 -19.73 -19.76 -4.16
N TRP A 8 -20.47 -18.68 -3.92
CA TRP A 8 -20.64 -18.19 -2.56
C TRP A 8 -21.87 -18.82 -1.95
N ASP A 9 -21.67 -19.66 -0.95
CA ASP A 9 -22.77 -20.24 -0.20
C ASP A 9 -22.87 -19.56 1.15
N GLU A 10 -23.85 -19.99 1.93
CA GLU A 10 -24.11 -19.38 3.22
C GLU A 10 -22.93 -19.50 4.17
N ASP A 11 -22.28 -20.65 4.17
CA ASP A 11 -21.14 -20.88 5.07
C ASP A 11 -19.98 -19.96 4.72
N SER A 12 -19.73 -19.77 3.43
CA SER A 12 -18.66 -18.89 2.98
C SER A 12 -18.96 -17.45 3.38
N VAL A 13 -20.19 -17.01 3.20
CA VAL A 13 -20.56 -15.66 3.56
C VAL A 13 -20.43 -15.44 5.05
N GLU A 14 -20.90 -16.41 5.83
CA GLU A 14 -20.78 -16.32 7.27
C GLU A 14 -19.34 -16.23 7.71
N TYR A 15 -18.48 -17.04 7.12
CA TYR A 15 -17.07 -17.00 7.45
C TYR A 15 -16.48 -15.63 7.14
N MET A 16 -16.82 -15.05 6.00
CA MET A 16 -16.28 -13.76 5.63
C MET A 16 -16.76 -12.64 6.55
N LEU A 17 -17.98 -12.74 7.01
CA LEU A 17 -18.49 -11.74 7.95
C LEU A 17 -17.79 -11.84 9.30
N ALA A 18 -17.51 -13.06 9.74
CA ALA A 18 -16.80 -13.26 11.00
C ALA A 18 -15.31 -12.98 10.87
N ASN A 19 -14.75 -13.13 9.66
CA ASN A 19 -13.33 -12.95 9.41
C ASN A 19 -13.12 -11.96 8.28
N PRO A 20 -13.24 -10.67 8.57
CA PRO A 20 -13.11 -9.66 7.53
C PRO A 20 -11.79 -9.74 6.79
N VAL A 21 -11.85 -9.45 5.52
CA VAL A 21 -10.67 -9.45 4.67
C VAL A 21 -9.72 -8.33 5.11
N ARG A 22 -8.45 -8.64 5.17
CA ARG A 22 -7.42 -7.66 5.50
C ARG A 22 -6.59 -7.37 4.26
N ILE A 23 -6.44 -6.11 3.97
CA ILE A 23 -5.81 -5.66 2.74
C ILE A 23 -4.48 -5.00 3.05
N ALA A 24 -3.46 -5.34 2.28
CA ALA A 24 -2.19 -4.65 2.31
C ALA A 24 -2.15 -3.68 1.13
N TYR A 25 -2.13 -2.41 1.42
CA TYR A 25 -2.03 -1.39 0.40
C TYR A 25 -0.57 -1.06 0.15
N VAL A 26 -0.17 -1.10 -1.11
CA VAL A 26 1.17 -0.67 -1.51
C VAL A 26 1.00 0.70 -2.13
N LEU A 27 1.52 1.71 -1.46
CA LEU A 27 1.38 3.09 -1.89
C LEU A 27 2.70 3.59 -2.45
N VAL A 28 2.71 3.96 -3.72
CA VAL A 28 3.89 4.51 -4.37
C VAL A 28 3.65 6.00 -4.54
N VAL A 29 4.46 6.81 -3.88
CA VAL A 29 4.24 8.25 -3.83
C VAL A 29 5.47 9.00 -4.34
N HIS A 30 5.23 10.16 -4.93
CA HIS A 30 6.29 11.05 -5.36
C HIS A 30 5.75 12.48 -5.33
N GLY A 31 6.66 13.44 -5.49
CA GLY A 31 6.25 14.83 -5.43
C GLY A 31 6.93 15.53 -4.27
N ARG A 32 6.43 16.69 -3.91
CA ARG A 32 7.08 17.53 -2.92
C ARG A 32 6.48 17.44 -1.54
N ALA A 33 5.20 17.17 -1.46
CA ALA A 33 4.51 17.22 -0.18
C ALA A 33 3.60 16.03 -0.04
N SER A 34 3.19 15.79 1.19
CA SER A 34 2.41 14.61 1.52
C SER A 34 0.90 14.83 1.45
N ARG A 35 0.46 15.97 0.91
CA ARG A 35 -0.96 16.30 0.93
C ARG A 35 -1.81 15.26 0.23
N GLN A 36 -1.41 14.86 -0.99
CA GLN A 36 -2.14 13.86 -1.74
C GLN A 36 -2.16 12.53 -1.00
N LEU A 37 -1.00 12.15 -0.46
CA LEU A 37 -0.92 10.91 0.28
C LEU A 37 -1.83 10.94 1.50
N GLN A 38 -1.80 12.02 2.27
CA GLN A 38 -2.60 12.10 3.47
C GLN A 38 -4.09 12.05 3.15
N ARG A 39 -4.49 12.71 2.07
CA ARG A 39 -5.88 12.70 1.65
C ARG A 39 -6.32 11.29 1.26
N MET A 40 -5.50 10.62 0.47
CA MET A 40 -5.81 9.26 0.06
C MET A 40 -5.81 8.32 1.26
N PHE A 41 -4.83 8.48 2.14
CA PHE A 41 -4.73 7.63 3.31
C PHE A 41 -5.97 7.76 4.19
N LYS A 42 -6.43 8.97 4.41
CA LYS A 42 -7.62 9.17 5.21
C LYS A 42 -8.83 8.48 4.62
N ALA A 43 -8.90 8.43 3.30
CA ALA A 43 -10.04 7.83 2.62
C ALA A 43 -10.05 6.32 2.74
N ILE A 44 -8.88 5.70 2.84
CA ILE A 44 -8.79 4.24 2.81
C ILE A 44 -8.34 3.63 4.13
N TYR A 45 -8.00 4.44 5.13
CA TYR A 45 -7.43 3.91 6.36
C TYR A 45 -8.42 3.09 7.15
N HIS A 46 -7.97 1.95 7.62
CA HIS A 46 -8.70 1.13 8.58
C HIS A 46 -7.68 0.42 9.45
N LYS A 47 -7.97 0.31 10.72
CA LYS A 47 -7.00 -0.23 11.67
C LYS A 47 -6.65 -1.69 11.38
N ASP A 48 -7.49 -2.39 10.65
CA ASP A 48 -7.27 -3.80 10.36
C ASP A 48 -6.57 -4.04 9.04
N HIS A 49 -6.24 -2.99 8.31
CA HIS A 49 -5.51 -3.10 7.06
C HIS A 49 -4.06 -2.69 7.26
N PHE A 50 -3.26 -2.88 6.22
CA PHE A 50 -1.83 -2.61 6.29
C PHE A 50 -1.45 -1.68 5.15
N TYR A 51 -0.47 -0.83 5.40
CA TYR A 51 -0.07 0.22 4.45
C TYR A 51 1.44 0.22 4.32
N TYR A 52 1.91 -0.13 3.14
CA TYR A 52 3.34 -0.20 2.84
C TYR A 52 3.65 0.89 1.83
N ILE A 53 4.47 1.87 2.21
CA ILE A 53 4.64 3.08 1.44
C ILE A 53 6.05 3.15 0.87
N HIS A 54 6.13 3.39 -0.44
CA HIS A 54 7.39 3.64 -1.11
C HIS A 54 7.41 5.09 -1.57
N VAL A 55 8.48 5.80 -1.24
CA VAL A 55 8.64 7.19 -1.66
C VAL A 55 9.72 7.25 -2.73
N ASP A 56 9.41 7.92 -3.82
CA ASP A 56 10.35 8.07 -4.92
C ASP A 56 11.72 8.55 -4.41
N LYS A 57 12.77 7.97 -4.99
CA LYS A 57 14.12 8.25 -4.55
C LYS A 57 14.48 9.73 -4.62
N ARG A 58 13.84 10.47 -5.53
CA ARG A 58 14.13 11.88 -5.72
C ARG A 58 13.34 12.78 -4.80
N SER A 59 12.41 12.22 -4.05
CA SER A 59 11.51 13.02 -3.20
C SER A 59 11.95 12.98 -1.74
N ASN A 60 13.11 13.54 -1.46
CA ASN A 60 13.68 13.44 -0.11
C ASN A 60 12.85 14.14 0.97
N TYR A 61 12.32 15.29 0.65
CA TYR A 61 11.50 16.00 1.61
C TYR A 61 10.24 15.20 1.95
N LEU A 62 9.60 14.70 0.90
CA LEU A 62 8.42 13.86 1.09
C LEU A 62 8.75 12.63 1.91
N HIS A 63 9.91 12.04 1.67
CA HIS A 63 10.32 10.85 2.41
C HIS A 63 10.39 11.13 3.91
N ARG A 64 10.96 12.27 4.28
CA ARG A 64 11.04 12.64 5.69
C ARG A 64 9.66 12.83 6.30
N GLN A 65 8.75 13.45 5.55
CA GLN A 65 7.39 13.62 6.03
C GLN A 65 6.69 12.29 6.23
N VAL A 66 6.88 11.38 5.28
CA VAL A 66 6.22 10.09 5.35
C VAL A 66 6.78 9.25 6.50
N LEU A 67 8.08 9.34 6.74
CA LEU A 67 8.66 8.62 7.88
C LEU A 67 8.04 9.07 9.20
N GLN A 68 7.86 10.37 9.37
CA GLN A 68 7.23 10.89 10.57
C GLN A 68 5.77 10.45 10.67
N PHE A 69 5.09 10.50 9.54
CA PHE A 69 3.70 10.10 9.48
C PHE A 69 3.53 8.63 9.85
N ALA A 70 4.41 7.78 9.35
CA ALA A 70 4.29 6.34 9.57
C ALA A 70 4.50 5.96 11.04
N GLN A 71 5.26 6.76 11.76
CA GLN A 71 5.52 6.46 13.17
C GLN A 71 4.27 6.51 14.03
N GLN A 72 3.23 7.14 13.55
CA GLN A 72 2.01 7.28 14.32
C GLN A 72 1.09 6.06 14.22
N TYR A 73 1.43 5.11 13.38
CA TYR A 73 0.56 3.96 13.13
C TYR A 73 1.35 2.67 13.16
N ASP A 74 0.78 1.67 13.84
CA ASP A 74 1.42 0.35 13.89
C ASP A 74 1.33 -0.40 12.57
N ASN A 75 0.34 -0.06 11.78
CA ASN A 75 0.07 -0.78 10.54
C ASN A 75 0.51 0.00 9.30
N VAL A 76 1.47 0.91 9.48
CA VAL A 76 2.04 1.66 8.36
C VAL A 76 3.55 1.51 8.40
N ARG A 77 4.13 1.13 7.27
CA ARG A 77 5.57 0.98 7.15
C ARG A 77 6.05 1.62 5.87
N VAL A 78 7.28 2.09 5.90
CA VAL A 78 7.93 2.69 4.73
C VAL A 78 8.98 1.70 4.24
N THR A 79 9.11 1.58 2.92
CA THR A 79 10.10 0.65 2.39
C THR A 79 11.50 1.06 2.84
N PRO A 80 12.36 0.10 3.17
CA PRO A 80 13.75 0.42 3.55
C PRO A 80 14.61 0.74 2.34
N TRP A 81 14.10 0.54 1.15
CA TRP A 81 14.78 0.85 -0.10
C TRP A 81 13.95 1.84 -0.88
N ARG A 82 14.58 2.51 -1.83
CA ARG A 82 13.89 3.51 -2.63
C ARG A 82 14.36 3.43 -4.07
N MET A 83 13.42 3.56 -4.98
CA MET A 83 13.68 3.57 -6.42
C MET A 83 13.17 4.86 -7.02
N ALA A 84 13.80 5.28 -8.10
CA ALA A 84 13.26 6.39 -8.89
C ALA A 84 12.19 5.81 -9.80
N THR A 85 10.96 6.21 -9.59
CA THR A 85 9.84 5.69 -10.36
C THR A 85 9.54 6.63 -11.52
N ILE A 86 9.26 6.03 -12.67
CA ILE A 86 8.93 6.75 -13.87
C ILE A 86 7.54 6.31 -14.30
N TRP A 87 6.76 7.27 -14.76
CA TRP A 87 5.41 6.97 -15.20
C TRP A 87 5.38 5.82 -16.19
N GLY A 88 4.61 4.79 -15.85
CA GLY A 88 4.40 3.67 -16.72
C GLY A 88 5.65 2.92 -17.12
N GLY A 89 6.73 3.13 -16.39
CA GLY A 89 7.99 2.51 -16.74
C GLY A 89 8.26 1.22 -15.98
N ALA A 90 9.34 0.56 -16.39
CA ALA A 90 9.73 -0.69 -15.74
C ALA A 90 10.09 -0.49 -14.28
N SER A 91 10.57 0.70 -13.93
CA SER A 91 10.95 0.96 -12.54
C SER A 91 9.72 1.00 -11.63
N LEU A 92 8.57 1.47 -12.14
CA LEU A 92 7.36 1.43 -11.35
C LEU A 92 6.92 -0.01 -11.10
N LEU A 93 6.97 -0.82 -12.15
CA LEU A 93 6.65 -2.23 -12.00
C LEU A 93 7.59 -2.91 -11.02
N SER A 94 8.89 -2.62 -11.13
CA SER A 94 9.86 -3.20 -10.21
C SER A 94 9.56 -2.81 -8.77
N THR A 95 9.13 -1.58 -8.55
CA THR A 95 8.79 -1.11 -7.22
C THR A 95 7.63 -1.92 -6.65
N TYR A 96 6.60 -2.15 -7.45
CA TYR A 96 5.47 -2.95 -6.99
C TYR A 96 5.87 -4.40 -6.72
N LEU A 97 6.69 -4.98 -7.59
CA LEU A 97 7.12 -6.37 -7.41
C LEU A 97 7.98 -6.53 -6.16
N GLN A 98 8.88 -5.59 -5.92
CA GLN A 98 9.71 -5.65 -4.73
C GLN A 98 8.86 -5.48 -3.47
N SER A 99 7.90 -4.57 -3.52
CA SER A 99 7.01 -4.36 -2.39
C SER A 99 6.19 -5.61 -2.09
N MET A 100 5.71 -6.28 -3.12
CA MET A 100 4.97 -7.52 -2.93
C MET A 100 5.85 -8.59 -2.31
N ARG A 101 7.10 -8.70 -2.76
CA ARG A 101 8.03 -9.64 -2.17
C ARG A 101 8.23 -9.36 -0.69
N ASP A 102 8.43 -8.09 -0.35
CA ASP A 102 8.59 -7.71 1.06
C ASP A 102 7.37 -8.11 1.87
N LEU A 103 6.18 -7.84 1.34
CA LEU A 103 4.94 -8.17 2.05
C LEU A 103 4.79 -9.66 2.26
N LEU A 104 5.22 -10.46 1.29
CA LEU A 104 5.14 -11.91 1.43
C LEU A 104 6.06 -12.43 2.51
N GLU A 105 7.13 -11.71 2.80
CA GLU A 105 8.09 -12.12 3.81
C GLU A 105 7.81 -11.55 5.19
N MET A 106 6.83 -10.67 5.32
CA MET A 106 6.48 -10.08 6.60
C MET A 106 5.56 -11.00 7.38
N ALA A 107 6.12 -11.71 8.35
CA ALA A 107 5.35 -12.67 9.11
C ALA A 107 4.34 -12.01 10.05
N ASP A 108 4.60 -10.76 10.46
CA ASP A 108 3.75 -10.08 11.42
C ASP A 108 2.64 -9.26 10.78
N TRP A 109 2.52 -9.31 9.46
CA TRP A 109 1.43 -8.64 8.74
C TRP A 109 0.58 -9.69 8.02
N PRO A 110 -0.44 -10.21 8.67
CA PRO A 110 -1.28 -11.27 8.08
C PRO A 110 -2.35 -10.69 7.15
N TRP A 111 -1.94 -10.27 5.97
CA TRP A 111 -2.86 -9.72 5.00
C TRP A 111 -3.39 -10.82 4.06
N ASP A 112 -4.54 -10.56 3.46
CA ASP A 112 -5.18 -11.51 2.56
C ASP A 112 -5.02 -11.12 1.09
N PHE A 113 -5.13 -9.83 0.79
CA PHE A 113 -4.96 -9.32 -0.57
C PHE A 113 -4.09 -8.08 -0.51
N PHE A 114 -3.49 -7.74 -1.66
CA PHE A 114 -2.80 -6.46 -1.70
C PHE A 114 -3.30 -5.66 -2.89
N ILE A 115 -3.24 -4.34 -2.77
CA ILE A 115 -3.71 -3.40 -3.78
C ILE A 115 -2.61 -2.37 -3.98
N ASN A 116 -2.26 -2.13 -5.26
CA ASN A 116 -1.27 -1.11 -5.60
C ASN A 116 -1.97 0.20 -5.89
N LEU A 117 -1.50 1.27 -5.25
CA LEU A 117 -2.00 2.61 -5.49
C LEU A 117 -0.84 3.55 -5.63
N SER A 118 -1.04 4.63 -6.38
CA SER A 118 -0.01 5.65 -6.49
C SER A 118 -0.61 6.99 -6.20
N ALA A 119 0.21 7.87 -5.64
CA ALA A 119 -0.20 9.22 -5.33
C ALA A 119 0.87 10.19 -5.77
N ALA A 120 0.48 11.26 -6.40
CA ALA A 120 1.39 12.26 -6.90
C ALA A 120 0.94 13.62 -6.42
N ASP A 121 1.90 14.53 -6.38
CA ASP A 121 1.64 15.87 -5.90
C ASP A 121 1.30 16.79 -7.06
N TYR A 122 0.36 16.37 -7.89
CA TYR A 122 -0.13 17.21 -8.96
C TYR A 122 -1.59 16.90 -9.20
N PRO A 123 -2.29 17.82 -9.85
CA PRO A 123 -3.73 17.63 -10.04
C PRO A 123 -4.06 16.38 -10.83
N ILE A 124 -5.15 15.76 -10.47
CA ILE A 124 -5.65 14.58 -11.15
C ILE A 124 -6.98 14.91 -11.76
N ARG A 125 -7.13 14.51 -12.98
CA ARG A 125 -8.36 14.79 -13.67
C ARG A 125 -9.35 13.75 -13.64
#